data_4b3d933011a098e30b6ce57383c39c62
#
_entry.id   4b3d933011a098e30b6ce57383c39c62
#
_cell.length_a   1.000
_cell.length_b   1.000
_cell.length_c   1.000
_cell.angle_alpha   90.00
_cell.angle_beta   90.00
_cell.angle_gamma   90.00
#
_symmetry.space_group_name_H-M   'P 1'
#
loop_
_entity.id
_entity.type
_entity.pdbx_description
1 polymer ?
#
loop_
_entity_poly.entity_id
_entity_poly.type
_entity_poly.pdbx_seq_one_letter_code
_entity_poly.pdbx_strand_id
1 'polypeptide(L)'
;FNVTNPDDIVEKYGADVLRMYEMFLGPLEQSKPWNTQGLSGVAGFQRKFWKLFHQEGGFNVSDAPAHKQALKTAHTCIKKVNEDIENFSFNTSISAFMIATNELTELKTNNREVLEPLVRLISPFAPHLAEELWEKLGCKGSVTHSKYPTHDQSYLVESSKNYPVSFNGKVRFQLELPLDMGKEDIEKAVMDDERTERHIGTKQVRKMIVVPGRIINIVIG
;
A
#
# COMPACT_ATOMS: atom_id res chain seq x y z
N PHE A 1 18.74 34.56 -14.92
CA PHE A 1 18.13 33.28 -15.32
C PHE A 1 17.89 32.48 -14.05
N ASN A 2 16.69 31.96 -13.90
CA ASN A 2 16.27 31.22 -12.70
C ASN A 2 16.61 29.73 -12.94
N VAL A 3 17.90 29.38 -12.77
CA VAL A 3 18.39 28.00 -12.93
C VAL A 3 18.66 27.43 -11.54
N THR A 4 18.16 26.25 -11.27
CA THR A 4 18.50 25.47 -10.07
C THR A 4 19.66 24.54 -10.43
N ASN A 5 20.77 24.62 -9.70
CA ASN A 5 21.89 23.71 -9.89
C ASN A 5 21.57 22.33 -9.27
N PRO A 6 21.62 21.24 -10.05
CA PRO A 6 21.42 19.88 -9.53
C PRO A 6 22.36 19.51 -8.38
N ASP A 7 23.62 19.98 -8.41
CA ASP A 7 24.61 19.69 -7.38
C ASP A 7 24.16 20.19 -5.99
N ASP A 8 23.59 21.40 -5.93
CA ASP A 8 23.06 21.98 -4.69
C ASP A 8 21.89 21.12 -4.13
N ILE A 9 21.10 20.52 -5.01
CA ILE A 9 20.00 19.64 -4.64
C ILE A 9 20.53 18.29 -4.14
N VAL A 10 21.50 17.73 -4.84
CA VAL A 10 22.14 16.46 -4.46
C VAL A 10 22.86 16.61 -3.10
N GLU A 11 23.57 17.70 -2.89
CA GLU A 11 24.24 17.97 -1.61
C GLU A 11 23.23 18.07 -0.46
N LYS A 12 22.11 18.74 -0.69
CA LYS A 12 21.10 19.00 0.36
C LYS A 12 20.15 17.83 0.62
N TYR A 13 19.72 17.12 -0.42
CA TYR A 13 18.66 16.11 -0.34
C TYR A 13 19.10 14.70 -0.71
N GLY A 14 20.23 14.56 -1.39
CA GLY A 14 20.70 13.30 -1.97
C GLY A 14 20.22 13.06 -3.40
N ALA A 15 21.01 12.27 -4.15
CA ALA A 15 20.74 11.98 -5.56
C ALA A 15 19.43 11.21 -5.77
N ASP A 16 19.09 10.29 -4.88
CA ASP A 16 17.86 9.50 -4.99
C ASP A 16 16.60 10.38 -4.86
N VAL A 17 16.64 11.41 -4.01
CA VAL A 17 15.52 12.36 -3.88
C VAL A 17 15.35 13.17 -5.16
N LEU A 18 16.46 13.65 -5.75
CA LEU A 18 16.40 14.37 -7.02
C LEU A 18 15.82 13.49 -8.13
N ARG A 19 16.37 12.27 -8.30
CA ARG A 19 15.91 11.30 -9.32
C ARG A 19 14.42 11.01 -9.20
N MET A 20 13.97 10.65 -8.00
CA MET A 20 12.56 10.34 -7.76
C MET A 20 11.67 11.57 -7.95
N TYR A 21 12.14 12.76 -7.56
CA TYR A 21 11.37 13.98 -7.74
C TYR A 21 11.16 14.31 -9.21
N GLU A 22 12.18 14.21 -10.05
CA GLU A 22 12.05 14.42 -11.49
C GLU A 22 11.07 13.44 -12.14
N MET A 23 11.14 12.17 -11.76
CA MET A 23 10.18 11.17 -12.22
C MET A 23 8.76 11.42 -11.70
N PHE A 24 8.61 12.01 -10.51
CA PHE A 24 7.32 12.26 -9.87
C PHE A 24 6.59 13.50 -10.39
N LEU A 25 7.28 14.47 -10.96
CA LEU A 25 6.73 15.75 -11.40
C LEU A 25 5.54 15.60 -12.37
N GLY A 26 5.47 14.52 -13.15
CA GLY A 26 4.36 14.21 -14.03
C GLY A 26 4.76 13.31 -15.21
N PRO A 27 3.86 13.07 -16.16
CA PRO A 27 4.16 12.29 -17.35
C PRO A 27 5.37 12.84 -18.11
N LEU A 28 6.23 11.94 -18.63
CA LEU A 28 7.46 12.32 -19.34
C LEU A 28 7.25 13.29 -20.51
N GLU A 29 6.13 13.15 -21.20
CA GLU A 29 5.79 13.93 -22.40
C GLU A 29 5.36 15.38 -22.09
N GLN A 30 5.13 15.69 -20.81
CA GLN A 30 4.63 16.99 -20.40
C GLN A 30 5.73 17.84 -19.76
N SER A 31 5.87 19.07 -20.25
CA SER A 31 6.67 20.09 -19.58
C SER A 31 6.10 20.42 -18.19
N LYS A 32 6.95 20.45 -17.17
CA LYS A 32 6.58 20.77 -15.79
C LYS A 32 7.44 21.90 -15.24
N PRO A 33 6.85 22.89 -14.57
CA PRO A 33 7.64 23.89 -13.87
C PRO A 33 8.36 23.25 -12.69
N TRP A 34 9.64 23.59 -12.53
CA TRP A 34 10.40 23.18 -11.36
C TRP A 34 9.87 23.84 -10.09
N ASN A 35 9.68 23.04 -9.04
CA ASN A 35 9.29 23.51 -7.72
C ASN A 35 10.11 22.83 -6.63
N THR A 36 11.11 23.52 -6.11
CA THR A 36 12.01 23.01 -5.06
C THR A 36 11.27 22.54 -3.79
N GLN A 37 10.10 23.11 -3.49
CA GLN A 37 9.33 22.70 -2.30
C GLN A 37 8.84 21.24 -2.38
N GLY A 38 8.60 20.71 -3.58
CA GLY A 38 8.15 19.33 -3.79
C GLY A 38 9.18 18.27 -3.40
N LEU A 39 10.49 18.63 -3.39
CA LEU A 39 11.57 17.74 -2.96
C LEU A 39 11.38 17.23 -1.52
N SER A 40 10.85 18.08 -0.63
CA SER A 40 10.62 17.71 0.77
C SER A 40 9.61 16.56 0.91
N GLY A 41 8.62 16.47 0.02
CA GLY A 41 7.65 15.37 -0.02
C GLY A 41 8.30 14.03 -0.37
N VAL A 42 9.16 14.02 -1.39
CA VAL A 42 9.91 12.83 -1.79
C VAL A 42 10.93 12.42 -0.71
N ALA A 43 11.65 13.38 -0.14
CA ALA A 43 12.55 13.11 0.98
C ALA A 43 11.80 12.55 2.20
N GLY A 44 10.60 13.05 2.46
CA GLY A 44 9.69 12.53 3.50
C GLY A 44 9.28 11.08 3.23
N PHE A 45 8.95 10.77 1.97
CA PHE A 45 8.64 9.42 1.54
C PHE A 45 9.82 8.47 1.74
N GLN A 46 11.03 8.82 1.28
CA GLN A 46 12.22 7.97 1.45
C GLN A 46 12.51 7.68 2.92
N ARG A 47 12.41 8.70 3.80
CA ARG A 47 12.54 8.50 5.25
C ARG A 47 11.47 7.56 5.81
N LYS A 48 10.24 7.63 5.31
CA LYS A 48 9.16 6.74 5.73
C LYS A 48 9.38 5.31 5.25
N PHE A 49 9.83 5.14 3.99
CA PHE A 49 10.22 3.84 3.44
C PHE A 49 11.36 3.21 4.25
N TRP A 50 12.41 3.98 4.56
CA TRP A 50 13.51 3.54 5.43
C TRP A 50 13.02 3.04 6.79
N LYS A 51 12.06 3.73 7.39
CA LYS A 51 11.49 3.36 8.70
C LYS A 51 10.74 2.03 8.70
N LEU A 52 10.29 1.50 7.56
CA LEU A 52 9.71 0.15 7.51
C LEU A 52 10.72 -0.93 7.91
N PHE A 53 12.01 -0.67 7.70
CA PHE A 53 13.11 -1.59 8.00
C PHE A 53 13.75 -1.33 9.37
N HIS A 54 13.36 -0.26 10.04
CA HIS A 54 14.00 0.20 11.28
C HIS A 54 12.97 0.50 12.36
N GLN A 55 13.26 0.05 13.58
CA GLN A 55 12.50 0.40 14.78
C GLN A 55 13.43 1.03 15.82
N GLU A 56 12.90 1.38 16.99
CA GLU A 56 13.72 1.81 18.13
C GLU A 56 14.76 0.72 18.45
N GLY A 57 16.02 1.04 18.19
CA GLY A 57 17.12 0.08 18.37
C GLY A 57 17.84 -0.33 17.09
N GLY A 58 17.37 0.05 15.90
CA GLY A 58 18.08 -0.19 14.65
C GLY A 58 17.30 -0.99 13.60
N PHE A 59 18.04 -1.72 12.76
CA PHE A 59 17.46 -2.54 11.70
C PHE A 59 16.65 -3.71 12.29
N ASN A 60 15.39 -3.84 11.89
CA ASN A 60 14.46 -4.82 12.44
C ASN A 60 13.56 -5.40 11.34
N VAL A 61 14.06 -6.42 10.65
CA VAL A 61 13.31 -7.19 9.65
C VAL A 61 13.16 -8.62 10.15
N SER A 62 11.94 -9.12 10.10
CA SER A 62 11.55 -10.46 10.61
C SER A 62 11.39 -11.46 9.47
N ASP A 63 11.85 -12.70 9.67
CA ASP A 63 11.61 -13.82 8.75
C ASP A 63 10.30 -14.56 9.05
N ALA A 64 9.49 -14.07 10.01
CA ALA A 64 8.17 -14.61 10.27
C ALA A 64 7.22 -14.39 9.07
N PRO A 65 6.23 -15.29 8.86
CA PRO A 65 5.23 -15.10 7.81
C PRO A 65 4.50 -13.76 7.95
N ALA A 66 4.27 -13.09 6.82
CA ALA A 66 3.57 -11.82 6.81
C ALA A 66 2.05 -11.99 6.84
N HIS A 67 1.37 -10.95 7.31
CA HIS A 67 -0.07 -10.88 7.24
C HIS A 67 -0.54 -10.78 5.78
N LYS A 68 -1.64 -11.48 5.43
CA LYS A 68 -2.18 -11.53 4.06
C LYS A 68 -2.38 -10.14 3.44
N GLN A 69 -2.85 -9.16 4.22
CA GLN A 69 -3.03 -7.79 3.74
C GLN A 69 -1.71 -7.12 3.35
N ALA A 70 -0.63 -7.36 4.09
CA ALA A 70 0.69 -6.80 3.77
C ALA A 70 1.24 -7.40 2.47
N LEU A 71 1.05 -8.71 2.25
CA LEU A 71 1.39 -9.36 0.98
C LEU A 71 0.56 -8.79 -0.18
N LYS A 72 -0.76 -8.62 0.01
CA LYS A 72 -1.63 -7.98 -0.99
C LYS A 72 -1.13 -6.59 -1.35
N THR A 73 -0.81 -5.74 -0.37
CA THR A 73 -0.28 -4.39 -0.60
C THR A 73 1.02 -4.43 -1.40
N ALA A 74 1.98 -5.29 -1.03
CA ALA A 74 3.24 -5.42 -1.75
C ALA A 74 3.03 -5.88 -3.20
N HIS A 75 2.25 -6.94 -3.41
CA HIS A 75 1.99 -7.46 -4.75
C HIS A 75 1.16 -6.52 -5.63
N THR A 76 0.26 -5.73 -5.05
CA THR A 76 -0.43 -4.63 -5.75
C THR A 76 0.56 -3.57 -6.21
N CYS A 77 1.49 -3.16 -5.35
CA CYS A 77 2.55 -2.21 -5.70
C CYS A 77 3.45 -2.77 -6.80
N ILE A 78 3.91 -4.02 -6.69
CA ILE A 78 4.76 -4.68 -7.70
C ILE A 78 4.05 -4.72 -9.06
N LYS A 79 2.80 -5.13 -9.10
CA LYS A 79 2.02 -5.16 -10.34
C LYS A 79 1.93 -3.77 -10.97
N LYS A 80 1.52 -2.78 -10.19
CA LYS A 80 1.34 -1.39 -10.66
C LYS A 80 2.63 -0.81 -11.19
N VAL A 81 3.73 -0.95 -10.45
CA VAL A 81 5.04 -0.40 -10.86
C VAL A 81 5.56 -1.09 -12.13
N ASN A 82 5.40 -2.41 -12.27
CA ASN A 82 5.80 -3.12 -13.48
C ASN A 82 5.03 -2.61 -14.71
N GLU A 83 3.71 -2.46 -14.61
CA GLU A 83 2.87 -1.90 -15.66
C GLU A 83 3.26 -0.44 -15.99
N ASP A 84 3.56 0.36 -14.97
CA ASP A 84 3.95 1.76 -15.13
C ASP A 84 5.31 1.93 -15.81
N ILE A 85 6.27 1.08 -15.51
CA ILE A 85 7.59 1.10 -16.16
C ILE A 85 7.46 0.79 -17.66
N GLU A 86 6.68 -0.22 -18.03
CA GLU A 86 6.42 -0.57 -19.42
C GLU A 86 5.72 0.56 -20.20
N ASN A 87 4.87 1.33 -19.51
CA ASN A 87 4.14 2.48 -20.08
C ASN A 87 4.83 3.83 -19.87
N PHE A 88 6.07 3.87 -19.36
CA PHE A 88 6.79 5.11 -19.02
C PHE A 88 6.05 6.05 -18.06
N SER A 89 5.16 5.50 -17.24
CA SER A 89 4.34 6.24 -16.28
C SER A 89 5.03 6.32 -14.90
N PHE A 90 6.28 6.79 -14.85
CA PHE A 90 7.09 6.77 -13.64
C PHE A 90 6.50 7.58 -12.47
N ASN A 91 5.74 8.63 -12.77
CA ASN A 91 5.08 9.44 -11.75
C ASN A 91 4.02 8.62 -10.96
N THR A 92 3.31 7.73 -11.61
CA THR A 92 2.35 6.84 -10.95
C THR A 92 3.03 5.70 -10.20
N SER A 93 4.21 5.24 -10.65
CA SER A 93 5.07 4.32 -9.88
C SER A 93 5.47 4.92 -8.52
N ILE A 94 5.92 6.19 -8.50
CA ILE A 94 6.28 6.88 -7.25
C ILE A 94 5.07 6.99 -6.31
N SER A 95 3.89 7.32 -6.87
CA SER A 95 2.64 7.34 -6.10
C SER A 95 2.29 5.95 -5.53
N ALA A 96 2.49 4.88 -6.30
CA ALA A 96 2.24 3.51 -5.84
C ALA A 96 3.18 3.13 -4.67
N PHE A 97 4.46 3.51 -4.73
CA PHE A 97 5.38 3.33 -3.60
C PHE A 97 4.92 4.09 -2.35
N MET A 98 4.46 5.33 -2.51
CA MET A 98 3.98 6.14 -1.38
C MET A 98 2.75 5.51 -0.72
N ILE A 99 1.79 5.03 -1.51
CA ILE A 99 0.58 4.34 -1.03
C ILE A 99 0.97 3.06 -0.28
N ALA A 100 1.76 2.19 -0.90
CA ALA A 100 2.19 0.93 -0.29
C ALA A 100 2.95 1.17 1.02
N THR A 101 3.86 2.16 1.06
CA THR A 101 4.61 2.52 2.28
C THR A 101 3.68 2.99 3.40
N ASN A 102 2.63 3.75 3.08
CA ASN A 102 1.66 4.20 4.07
C ASN A 102 0.88 3.01 4.66
N GLU A 103 0.32 2.17 3.81
CA GLU A 103 -0.43 0.98 4.22
C GLU A 103 0.43 0.01 5.05
N LEU A 104 1.66 -0.29 4.60
CA LEU A 104 2.57 -1.17 5.33
C LEU A 104 2.99 -0.58 6.70
N THR A 105 3.09 0.75 6.78
CA THR A 105 3.35 1.44 8.06
C THR A 105 2.17 1.27 9.03
N GLU A 106 0.94 1.43 8.55
CA GLU A 106 -0.28 1.24 9.35
C GLU A 106 -0.43 -0.22 9.81
N LEU A 107 -0.08 -1.17 8.94
CA LEU A 107 -0.05 -2.60 9.26
C LEU A 107 1.13 -2.99 10.16
N LYS A 108 2.05 -2.06 10.48
CA LYS A 108 3.28 -2.31 11.26
C LYS A 108 4.12 -3.46 10.70
N THR A 109 4.17 -3.57 9.38
CA THR A 109 4.84 -4.65 8.66
C THR A 109 6.35 -4.49 8.76
N ASN A 110 7.05 -5.56 9.15
CA ASN A 110 8.52 -5.66 9.10
C ASN A 110 8.99 -7.02 8.53
N ASN A 111 8.13 -7.71 7.80
CA ASN A 111 8.41 -9.06 7.30
C ASN A 111 9.27 -9.00 6.04
N ARG A 112 10.35 -9.80 6.00
CA ARG A 112 11.29 -9.90 4.87
C ARG A 112 10.58 -10.19 3.56
N GLU A 113 9.65 -11.16 3.53
CA GLU A 113 8.94 -11.56 2.32
C GLU A 113 8.12 -10.43 1.67
N VAL A 114 7.76 -9.38 2.45
CA VAL A 114 7.10 -8.17 1.97
C VAL A 114 8.12 -7.10 1.56
N LEU A 115 9.12 -6.86 2.40
CA LEU A 115 10.01 -5.72 2.29
C LEU A 115 11.14 -5.92 1.27
N GLU A 116 11.71 -7.13 1.17
CA GLU A 116 12.81 -7.43 0.23
C GLU A 116 12.40 -7.25 -1.24
N PRO A 117 11.23 -7.74 -1.70
CA PRO A 117 10.76 -7.45 -3.06
C PRO A 117 10.59 -5.94 -3.34
N LEU A 118 10.19 -5.15 -2.36
CA LEU A 118 10.04 -3.70 -2.51
C LEU A 118 11.38 -2.99 -2.62
N VAL A 119 12.45 -3.49 -1.98
CA VAL A 119 13.82 -2.98 -2.17
C VAL A 119 14.28 -3.19 -3.61
N ARG A 120 14.05 -4.38 -4.17
CA ARG A 120 14.35 -4.66 -5.58
C ARG A 120 13.52 -3.80 -6.52
N LEU A 121 12.23 -3.60 -6.19
CA LEU A 121 11.31 -2.83 -7.01
C LEU A 121 11.70 -1.34 -7.09
N ILE A 122 12.15 -0.74 -5.97
CA ILE A 122 12.50 0.67 -5.90
C ILE A 122 13.91 0.97 -6.45
N SER A 123 14.76 -0.04 -6.64
CA SER A 123 16.17 0.14 -7.00
C SER A 123 16.41 0.98 -8.26
N PRO A 124 15.61 0.94 -9.34
CA PRO A 124 15.80 1.82 -10.49
C PRO A 124 15.48 3.29 -10.18
N PHE A 125 14.64 3.55 -9.18
CA PHE A 125 14.19 4.88 -8.80
C PHE A 125 15.09 5.52 -7.74
N ALA A 126 15.53 4.74 -6.75
CA ALA A 126 16.38 5.17 -5.63
C ALA A 126 17.49 4.14 -5.37
N PRO A 127 18.52 4.09 -6.24
CA PRO A 127 19.55 3.05 -6.19
C PRO A 127 20.36 3.03 -4.91
N HIS A 128 20.74 4.20 -4.36
CA HIS A 128 21.56 4.25 -3.14
C HIS A 128 20.78 3.77 -1.92
N LEU A 129 19.52 4.18 -1.79
CA LEU A 129 18.61 3.71 -0.74
C LEU A 129 18.41 2.19 -0.84
N ALA A 130 18.23 1.68 -2.05
CA ALA A 130 18.01 0.26 -2.29
C ALA A 130 19.24 -0.59 -1.98
N GLU A 131 20.45 -0.14 -2.38
CA GLU A 131 21.70 -0.85 -2.08
C GLU A 131 21.98 -0.91 -0.57
N GLU A 132 21.81 0.18 0.15
CA GLU A 132 21.98 0.20 1.60
C GLU A 132 21.01 -0.76 2.32
N LEU A 133 19.73 -0.79 1.89
CA LEU A 133 18.74 -1.72 2.45
C LEU A 133 19.03 -3.17 2.05
N TRP A 134 19.53 -3.41 0.83
CA TRP A 134 19.92 -4.72 0.34
C TRP A 134 21.07 -5.33 1.14
N GLU A 135 22.10 -4.52 1.44
CA GLU A 135 23.19 -4.90 2.31
C GLU A 135 22.70 -5.21 3.73
N LYS A 136 21.88 -4.34 4.32
CA LYS A 136 21.31 -4.54 5.66
C LYS A 136 20.42 -5.78 5.76
N LEU A 137 19.74 -6.17 4.67
CA LEU A 137 19.02 -7.43 4.57
C LEU A 137 19.95 -8.65 4.54
N GLY A 138 21.28 -8.45 4.44
CA GLY A 138 22.26 -9.54 4.33
C GLY A 138 22.28 -10.23 2.96
N CYS A 139 21.74 -9.57 1.94
CA CYS A 139 21.73 -10.09 0.58
C CYS A 139 23.11 -9.97 -0.06
N LYS A 140 23.46 -10.91 -0.94
CA LYS A 140 24.78 -10.93 -1.60
C LYS A 140 24.79 -10.14 -2.90
N GLY A 141 25.89 -9.46 -3.17
CA GLY A 141 26.08 -8.67 -4.39
C GLY A 141 25.22 -7.42 -4.43
N SER A 142 25.20 -6.73 -5.57
CA SER A 142 24.38 -5.54 -5.76
C SER A 142 22.92 -5.87 -6.04
N VAL A 143 22.01 -5.05 -5.55
CA VAL A 143 20.56 -5.16 -5.83
C VAL A 143 20.27 -5.04 -7.32
N THR A 144 21.09 -4.31 -8.07
CA THR A 144 20.94 -4.13 -9.53
C THR A 144 21.10 -5.42 -10.32
N HIS A 145 21.80 -6.41 -9.77
CA HIS A 145 21.96 -7.72 -10.37
C HIS A 145 20.91 -8.75 -9.88
N SER A 146 20.06 -8.35 -8.97
CA SER A 146 18.98 -9.21 -8.48
C SER A 146 17.85 -9.33 -9.51
N LYS A 147 17.12 -10.45 -9.47
CA LYS A 147 15.95 -10.62 -10.33
C LYS A 147 14.88 -9.60 -9.96
N TYR A 148 14.43 -8.80 -10.93
CA TYR A 148 13.36 -7.83 -10.72
C TYR A 148 12.07 -8.54 -10.28
N PRO A 149 11.33 -8.01 -9.28
CA PRO A 149 10.21 -8.72 -8.69
C PRO A 149 9.01 -8.79 -9.63
N THR A 150 8.35 -9.93 -9.65
CA THR A 150 7.05 -10.14 -10.32
C THR A 150 5.97 -10.32 -9.27
N HIS A 151 4.77 -9.85 -9.56
CA HIS A 151 3.64 -10.06 -8.67
C HIS A 151 3.11 -11.50 -8.76
N ASP A 152 2.59 -11.98 -7.64
CA ASP A 152 1.81 -13.22 -7.60
C ASP A 152 0.32 -12.86 -7.58
N GLN A 153 -0.40 -13.32 -8.60
CA GLN A 153 -1.83 -13.04 -8.78
C GLN A 153 -2.68 -13.57 -7.64
N SER A 154 -2.24 -14.63 -6.95
CA SER A 154 -2.99 -15.23 -5.82
C SER A 154 -3.20 -14.26 -4.65
N TYR A 155 -2.25 -13.32 -4.44
CA TYR A 155 -2.38 -12.28 -3.41
C TYR A 155 -3.29 -11.12 -3.84
N LEU A 156 -3.56 -10.96 -5.12
CA LEU A 156 -4.39 -9.89 -5.68
C LEU A 156 -5.87 -10.26 -5.75
N VAL A 157 -6.20 -11.54 -5.62
CA VAL A 157 -7.60 -11.98 -5.60
C VAL A 157 -8.24 -11.52 -4.29
N GLU A 158 -9.27 -10.70 -4.38
CA GLU A 158 -10.07 -10.34 -3.22
C GLU A 158 -10.80 -11.60 -2.74
N SER A 159 -10.44 -12.06 -1.54
CA SER A 159 -11.13 -13.18 -0.89
C SER A 159 -12.21 -12.69 0.08
N SER A 160 -12.21 -11.41 0.42
CA SER A 160 -13.19 -10.80 1.32
C SER A 160 -13.55 -9.39 0.87
N LYS A 161 -14.68 -8.90 1.32
CA LYS A 161 -15.15 -7.53 1.08
C LYS A 161 -15.76 -6.94 2.34
N ASN A 162 -15.49 -5.64 2.55
CA ASN A 162 -16.15 -4.87 3.60
C ASN A 162 -17.57 -4.48 3.14
N TYR A 163 -18.56 -5.02 3.82
CA TYR A 163 -19.96 -4.67 3.61
C TYR A 163 -20.37 -3.58 4.60
N PRO A 164 -20.84 -2.42 4.13
CA PRO A 164 -21.51 -1.47 5.01
C PRO A 164 -22.83 -2.08 5.51
N VAL A 165 -22.95 -2.20 6.84
CA VAL A 165 -24.16 -2.69 7.51
C VAL A 165 -24.99 -1.50 7.95
N SER A 166 -26.21 -1.43 7.43
CA SER A 166 -27.15 -0.34 7.66
C SER A 166 -28.36 -0.82 8.46
N PHE A 167 -28.92 0.08 9.28
CA PHE A 167 -30.19 -0.12 9.97
C PHE A 167 -31.16 0.97 9.51
N ASN A 168 -32.28 0.55 8.95
CA ASN A 168 -33.26 1.45 8.34
C ASN A 168 -32.63 2.48 7.38
N GLY A 169 -31.67 2.01 6.54
CA GLY A 169 -30.98 2.83 5.55
C GLY A 169 -29.79 3.67 6.07
N LYS A 170 -29.51 3.67 7.39
CA LYS A 170 -28.38 4.40 7.97
C LYS A 170 -27.22 3.44 8.29
N VAL A 171 -26.07 3.62 7.64
CA VAL A 171 -24.87 2.81 7.88
C VAL A 171 -24.39 3.00 9.32
N ARG A 172 -24.08 1.90 9.99
CA ARG A 172 -23.63 1.88 11.39
C ARG A 172 -22.22 1.34 11.56
N PHE A 173 -21.86 0.29 10.83
CA PHE A 173 -20.53 -0.30 10.86
C PHE A 173 -20.23 -1.00 9.53
N GLN A 174 -18.99 -1.46 9.39
CA GLN A 174 -18.57 -2.31 8.27
C GLN A 174 -18.26 -3.71 8.79
N LEU A 175 -18.62 -4.73 8.01
CA LEU A 175 -18.35 -6.12 8.30
C LEU A 175 -17.62 -6.75 7.12
N GLU A 176 -16.42 -7.29 7.38
CA GLU A 176 -15.64 -7.98 6.38
C GLU A 176 -16.12 -9.42 6.24
N LEU A 177 -16.58 -9.78 5.04
CA LEU A 177 -17.09 -11.12 4.73
C LEU A 177 -16.42 -11.67 3.47
N PRO A 178 -16.20 -13.00 3.37
CA PRO A 178 -15.73 -13.66 2.16
C PRO A 178 -16.62 -13.34 0.95
N LEU A 179 -15.99 -13.16 -0.23
CA LEU A 179 -16.72 -12.84 -1.46
C LEU A 179 -17.55 -14.01 -2.00
N ASP A 180 -17.14 -15.24 -1.68
CA ASP A 180 -17.79 -16.49 -2.06
C ASP A 180 -18.90 -16.91 -1.08
N MET A 181 -19.14 -16.12 -0.01
CA MET A 181 -20.17 -16.39 0.98
C MET A 181 -21.57 -16.24 0.40
N GLY A 182 -22.38 -17.28 0.56
CA GLY A 182 -23.80 -17.28 0.16
C GLY A 182 -24.62 -16.26 0.95
N LYS A 183 -25.78 -15.87 0.37
CA LYS A 183 -26.65 -14.88 1.00
C LYS A 183 -27.09 -15.29 2.41
N GLU A 184 -27.44 -16.55 2.61
CA GLU A 184 -27.88 -17.10 3.90
C GLU A 184 -26.77 -17.05 4.95
N ASP A 185 -25.53 -17.39 4.54
CA ASP A 185 -24.36 -17.33 5.41
C ASP A 185 -23.99 -15.88 5.78
N ILE A 186 -24.15 -14.94 4.82
CA ILE A 186 -24.00 -13.51 5.09
C ILE A 186 -25.01 -13.03 6.13
N GLU A 187 -26.29 -13.41 5.96
CA GLU A 187 -27.36 -13.04 6.88
C GLU A 187 -27.08 -13.59 8.30
N LYS A 188 -26.61 -14.81 8.39
CA LYS A 188 -26.21 -15.45 9.66
C LYS A 188 -25.00 -14.73 10.29
N ALA A 189 -23.93 -14.52 9.53
CA ALA A 189 -22.73 -13.85 10.03
C ALA A 189 -23.02 -12.42 10.53
N VAL A 190 -23.93 -11.72 9.87
CA VAL A 190 -24.38 -10.38 10.30
C VAL A 190 -25.17 -10.44 11.59
N MET A 191 -26.02 -11.44 11.75
CA MET A 191 -26.84 -11.59 12.98
C MET A 191 -25.99 -12.02 14.18
N ASP A 192 -24.93 -12.81 13.95
CA ASP A 192 -24.00 -13.28 15.00
C ASP A 192 -23.00 -12.19 15.46
N ASP A 193 -22.93 -11.04 14.77
CA ASP A 193 -22.03 -9.93 15.14
C ASP A 193 -22.60 -9.13 16.33
N GLU A 194 -21.82 -9.00 17.40
CA GLU A 194 -22.22 -8.26 18.62
C GLU A 194 -22.69 -6.81 18.34
N ARG A 195 -22.18 -6.17 17.31
CA ARG A 195 -22.57 -4.81 16.93
C ARG A 195 -23.98 -4.79 16.39
N THR A 196 -24.39 -5.85 15.70
CA THR A 196 -25.76 -6.03 15.20
C THR A 196 -26.75 -6.13 16.36
N GLU A 197 -26.47 -6.97 17.35
CA GLU A 197 -27.29 -7.12 18.53
C GLU A 197 -27.49 -5.80 19.28
N ARG A 198 -26.41 -5.03 19.48
CA ARG A 198 -26.45 -3.70 20.11
C ARG A 198 -27.34 -2.70 19.36
N HIS A 199 -27.38 -2.78 18.02
CA HIS A 199 -28.20 -1.86 17.21
C HIS A 199 -29.65 -2.31 17.07
N ILE A 200 -29.94 -3.60 17.17
CA ILE A 200 -31.30 -4.13 17.23
C ILE A 200 -31.95 -3.77 18.59
N GLY A 201 -31.26 -4.03 19.70
CA GLY A 201 -31.74 -3.78 21.06
C GLY A 201 -33.07 -4.53 21.30
N THR A 202 -34.11 -3.82 21.69
CA THR A 202 -35.47 -4.38 21.95
C THR A 202 -36.35 -4.46 20.73
N LYS A 203 -35.87 -4.05 19.54
CA LYS A 203 -36.68 -4.04 18.31
C LYS A 203 -36.66 -5.39 17.61
N GLN A 204 -37.63 -5.65 16.75
CA GLN A 204 -37.66 -6.87 15.94
C GLN A 204 -37.08 -6.60 14.55
N VAL A 205 -36.30 -7.57 14.05
CA VAL A 205 -35.87 -7.56 12.64
C VAL A 205 -37.04 -7.94 11.75
N ARG A 206 -37.50 -7.00 10.94
CA ARG A 206 -38.61 -7.22 9.99
C ARG A 206 -38.09 -7.82 8.68
N LYS A 207 -36.94 -7.36 8.21
CA LYS A 207 -36.36 -7.80 6.95
C LYS A 207 -34.88 -7.51 6.91
N MET A 208 -34.09 -8.42 6.32
CA MET A 208 -32.70 -8.18 5.93
C MET A 208 -32.61 -8.15 4.40
N ILE A 209 -31.96 -7.13 3.88
CA ILE A 209 -31.72 -6.94 2.45
C ILE A 209 -30.21 -7.02 2.25
N VAL A 210 -29.77 -8.11 1.62
CA VAL A 210 -28.36 -8.33 1.25
C VAL A 210 -28.22 -8.09 -0.25
N VAL A 211 -27.40 -7.12 -0.61
CA VAL A 211 -26.96 -6.91 -1.99
C VAL A 211 -25.51 -7.41 -2.07
N PRO A 212 -25.26 -8.60 -2.66
CA PRO A 212 -23.93 -9.19 -2.71
C PRO A 212 -22.90 -8.22 -3.27
N GLY A 213 -21.77 -8.12 -2.58
CA GLY A 213 -20.67 -7.21 -2.96
C GLY A 213 -20.96 -5.71 -2.79
N ARG A 214 -22.09 -5.29 -2.20
CA ARG A 214 -22.44 -3.86 -2.07
C ARG A 214 -22.80 -3.43 -0.66
N ILE A 215 -23.91 -3.90 -0.12
CA ILE A 215 -24.47 -3.39 1.14
C ILE A 215 -25.37 -4.42 1.80
N ILE A 216 -25.46 -4.34 3.12
CA ILE A 216 -26.42 -5.07 3.93
C ILE A 216 -27.31 -4.05 4.66
N ASN A 217 -28.63 -4.20 4.55
CA ASN A 217 -29.58 -3.31 5.24
C ASN A 217 -30.56 -4.13 6.08
N ILE A 218 -30.58 -3.87 7.38
CA ILE A 218 -31.47 -4.49 8.35
C ILE A 218 -32.63 -3.52 8.64
N VAL A 219 -33.84 -3.95 8.34
CA VAL A 219 -35.04 -3.19 8.66
C VAL A 219 -35.54 -3.66 10.03
N ILE A 220 -35.51 -2.73 10.98
CA ILE A 220 -35.97 -2.96 12.36
C ILE A 220 -37.17 -2.08 12.69
N GLY A 221 -38.10 -2.59 13.49
CA GLY A 221 -39.27 -1.84 13.92
C GLY A 221 -39.96 -2.44 15.13
#